data_b9f61b3479bd38fb5a2ef1e3f14c393a
#
_entry.id   b9f61b3479bd38fb5a2ef1e3f14c393a
#
_cell.length_a   1.000
_cell.length_b   1.000
_cell.length_c   1.000
_cell.angle_alpha   90.00
_cell.angle_beta   90.00
_cell.angle_gamma   90.00
#
_symmetry.space_group_name_H-M   'P 1'
#
loop_
_entity.id
_entity.type
_entity.pdbx_description
1 polymer ?
#
loop_
_entity_poly.entity_id
_entity_poly.type
_entity_poly.pdbx_seq_one_letter_code
_entity_poly.pdbx_strand_id
1 'polypeptide(L)'
;MPHRSALALALFAVTALSACQARDGDSQPAAAAKPAPAQPPAARALSSALGNIQVSVLAQGLDHPWGLALLPEGGFLVTERSGQLRRVGADGAISAPLAGVPKVFAEGQGGLLDVVLAPDFATSQRIYLSYAEPGDNGTAGTAVATATLGADALTEVKVIYRQEPKLEGPNHFGSRLAFDGQGHVFISQGERNHRPTSQELGKLQGKLVRLNLDGSVPQDNPFIGQADARPEIWSYGHRNMQGLAIDPRTGKLWESEHGPRGGDEINLPQPGRNYGWPIITHGINYSGLPIPEAQGREKAGLEQPYHVWEKSPGLSGMAFYTGHAGSPWNDSLFLGSLAERNLIRLSLKGDAIVSEERLLNEIGERVRDVRVGPDGSVYVLTDENDGKLLRLAPPEAKP
;
A
#
# COMPACT_ATOMS: atom_id res chain seq x y z
N MET A 1 -57.96 -16.47 40.57
CA MET A 1 -58.76 -15.52 41.34
C MET A 1 -58.38 -14.13 40.99
N PRO A 2 -59.32 -13.29 40.80
CA PRO A 2 -59.38 -12.21 39.84
C PRO A 2 -59.38 -10.81 40.49
N HIS A 3 -59.45 -9.82 39.66
CA HIS A 3 -60.15 -8.50 39.75
C HIS A 3 -59.22 -7.35 39.36
N ARG A 4 -59.59 -6.44 38.64
CA ARG A 4 -60.70 -5.76 37.95
C ARG A 4 -60.22 -4.37 37.61
N SER A 5 -60.32 -4.03 36.37
CA SER A 5 -61.04 -2.91 35.75
C SER A 5 -61.20 -1.62 36.57
N ALA A 6 -60.79 -0.48 35.95
CA ALA A 6 -61.55 0.74 36.03
C ALA A 6 -61.34 1.60 34.76
N LEU A 7 -62.44 1.78 34.05
CA LEU A 7 -62.71 2.70 32.96
C LEU A 7 -63.05 4.07 33.56
N ALA A 8 -62.64 5.14 32.99
CA ALA A 8 -63.22 6.46 33.23
C ALA A 8 -63.32 7.22 31.88
N LEU A 9 -64.55 7.53 31.60
CA LEU A 9 -65.09 8.26 30.46
C LEU A 9 -65.29 9.73 30.85
N ALA A 10 -65.32 10.62 29.89
CA ALA A 10 -65.94 11.92 29.79
C ALA A 10 -64.98 13.04 29.38
N LEU A 11 -65.24 14.06 28.60
CA LEU A 11 -66.50 14.60 28.05
C LEU A 11 -66.14 15.58 26.91
N PHE A 12 -67.00 15.71 25.94
CA PHE A 12 -66.95 16.64 24.82
C PHE A 12 -67.02 18.11 25.21
N ALA A 13 -66.26 18.96 24.50
CA ALA A 13 -66.72 20.34 24.28
C ALA A 13 -66.40 20.74 22.82
N VAL A 14 -67.47 20.97 22.10
CA VAL A 14 -67.59 21.52 20.74
C VAL A 14 -67.57 23.04 20.85
N THR A 15 -66.75 23.74 20.12
CA THR A 15 -66.94 25.13 19.75
C THR A 15 -66.57 25.33 18.28
N ALA A 16 -67.44 26.06 17.64
CA ALA A 16 -67.57 26.17 16.20
C ALA A 16 -66.69 27.26 15.56
N LEU A 17 -66.34 26.99 14.32
CA LEU A 17 -66.11 27.83 13.14
C LEU A 17 -65.71 29.29 13.26
N SER A 18 -64.59 29.59 12.59
CA SER A 18 -64.55 30.71 11.64
C SER A 18 -63.52 30.36 10.51
N ALA A 19 -64.05 30.31 9.30
CA ALA A 19 -63.32 30.13 8.08
C ALA A 19 -62.59 31.44 7.72
N CYS A 20 -61.28 31.33 7.49
CA CYS A 20 -60.54 32.28 6.65
C CYS A 20 -59.80 31.50 5.58
N GLN A 21 -60.20 31.71 4.32
CA GLN A 21 -59.49 31.27 3.14
C GLN A 21 -58.14 32.01 3.06
N ALA A 22 -57.03 31.26 3.07
CA ALA A 22 -55.74 31.75 2.65
C ALA A 22 -55.25 30.89 1.48
N ARG A 23 -54.81 31.57 0.46
CA ARG A 23 -54.37 31.07 -0.83
C ARG A 23 -53.24 30.06 -0.70
N ASP A 24 -53.36 28.95 -1.40
CA ASP A 24 -52.26 28.03 -1.66
C ASP A 24 -51.12 28.74 -2.41
N GLY A 25 -50.04 28.98 -1.70
CA GLY A 25 -48.73 29.29 -2.29
C GLY A 25 -47.88 28.05 -2.24
N ASP A 26 -47.71 27.42 -3.39
CA ASP A 26 -46.77 26.30 -3.59
C ASP A 26 -45.35 26.78 -3.23
N SER A 27 -44.92 26.53 -2.00
CA SER A 27 -43.54 26.67 -1.59
C SER A 27 -42.87 25.30 -1.70
N GLN A 28 -42.31 25.03 -2.86
CA GLN A 28 -41.37 23.94 -3.09
C GLN A 28 -40.19 24.06 -2.09
N PRO A 29 -39.87 23.03 -1.31
CA PRO A 29 -38.71 23.11 -0.41
C PRO A 29 -37.46 23.30 -1.26
N ALA A 30 -36.70 24.38 -1.03
CA ALA A 30 -35.42 24.60 -1.65
C ALA A 30 -34.50 23.42 -1.33
N ALA A 31 -34.05 22.72 -2.37
CA ALA A 31 -33.04 21.69 -2.24
C ALA A 31 -31.83 22.28 -1.54
N ALA A 32 -31.44 21.73 -0.39
CA ALA A 32 -30.26 22.13 0.32
C ALA A 32 -29.06 22.04 -0.63
N ALA A 33 -28.43 23.15 -0.90
CA ALA A 33 -27.23 23.21 -1.72
C ALA A 33 -26.15 22.32 -1.08
N LYS A 34 -25.63 21.37 -1.86
CA LYS A 34 -24.51 20.54 -1.47
C LYS A 34 -23.38 21.48 -1.05
N PRO A 35 -22.74 21.31 0.13
CA PRO A 35 -21.64 22.16 0.54
C PRO A 35 -20.57 22.15 -0.55
N ALA A 36 -20.07 23.33 -0.92
CA ALA A 36 -18.96 23.44 -1.87
C ALA A 36 -17.76 22.63 -1.34
N PRO A 37 -17.02 21.91 -2.20
CA PRO A 37 -15.85 21.18 -1.78
C PRO A 37 -14.90 22.16 -1.06
N ALA A 38 -14.43 21.77 0.12
CA ALA A 38 -13.45 22.56 0.87
C ALA A 38 -12.22 22.76 -0.02
N GLN A 39 -11.77 23.99 -0.14
CA GLN A 39 -10.51 24.27 -0.85
C GLN A 39 -9.38 23.49 -0.17
N PRO A 40 -8.52 22.80 -0.95
CA PRO A 40 -7.38 22.12 -0.37
C PRO A 40 -6.54 23.12 0.44
N PRO A 41 -6.03 22.72 1.60
CA PRO A 41 -5.22 23.60 2.43
C PRO A 41 -4.00 24.09 1.66
N ALA A 42 -3.63 25.37 1.89
CA ALA A 42 -2.50 26.01 1.21
C ALA A 42 -1.23 25.16 1.33
N ALA A 43 -0.43 25.13 0.28
CA ALA A 43 0.86 24.44 0.30
C ALA A 43 1.73 25.00 1.45
N ARG A 44 2.39 24.07 2.18
CA ARG A 44 3.29 24.39 3.27
C ARG A 44 4.73 24.17 2.84
N ALA A 45 5.60 25.16 3.04
CA ALA A 45 7.04 25.00 2.87
C ALA A 45 7.64 24.25 4.07
N LEU A 46 8.36 23.15 3.82
CA LEU A 46 9.14 22.44 4.82
C LEU A 46 10.60 22.43 4.43
N SER A 47 11.49 22.45 5.42
CA SER A 47 12.93 22.46 5.19
C SER A 47 13.44 21.09 4.78
N SER A 48 14.40 21.05 3.85
CA SER A 48 15.17 19.87 3.52
C SER A 48 16.66 20.25 3.34
N ALA A 49 17.54 19.25 3.32
CA ALA A 49 18.95 19.44 3.08
C ALA A 49 19.26 20.10 1.71
N LEU A 50 18.34 19.99 0.76
CA LEU A 50 18.46 20.51 -0.60
C LEU A 50 17.74 21.85 -0.82
N GLY A 51 17.05 22.37 0.19
CA GLY A 51 16.21 23.58 0.13
C GLY A 51 14.78 23.30 0.56
N ASN A 52 13.91 24.29 0.48
CA ASN A 52 12.52 24.14 0.89
C ASN A 52 11.73 23.30 -0.12
N ILE A 53 11.00 22.30 0.37
CA ILE A 53 10.02 21.52 -0.37
C ILE A 53 8.62 22.12 -0.13
N GLN A 54 7.77 22.06 -1.14
CA GLN A 54 6.37 22.46 -1.02
C GLN A 54 5.50 21.22 -0.82
N VAL A 55 4.79 21.15 0.30
CA VAL A 55 3.90 20.04 0.64
C VAL A 55 2.45 20.52 0.59
N SER A 56 1.64 19.84 -0.22
CA SER A 56 0.20 20.10 -0.35
C SER A 56 -0.59 18.86 0.04
N VAL A 57 -1.69 19.02 0.76
CA VAL A 57 -2.68 17.96 0.98
C VAL A 57 -3.62 17.96 -0.22
N LEU A 58 -3.59 16.93 -1.04
CA LEU A 58 -4.49 16.81 -2.20
C LEU A 58 -5.85 16.24 -1.81
N ALA A 59 -5.86 15.23 -0.94
CA ALA A 59 -7.08 14.62 -0.41
C ALA A 59 -6.88 14.21 1.05
N GLN A 60 -7.98 14.17 1.81
CA GLN A 60 -8.04 13.75 3.20
C GLN A 60 -9.37 13.01 3.45
N GLY A 61 -9.42 12.10 4.41
CA GLY A 61 -10.59 11.29 4.69
C GLY A 61 -10.52 9.88 4.10
N LEU A 62 -9.31 9.40 3.77
CA LEU A 62 -9.06 8.03 3.34
C LEU A 62 -8.88 7.12 4.57
N ASP A 63 -9.51 5.95 4.56
CA ASP A 63 -9.43 4.98 5.66
C ASP A 63 -8.23 4.04 5.51
N HIS A 64 -7.15 4.30 6.25
CA HIS A 64 -5.93 3.50 6.16
C HIS A 64 -5.50 3.20 4.72
N PRO A 65 -5.27 4.23 3.87
CA PRO A 65 -4.90 4.01 2.49
C PRO A 65 -3.58 3.25 2.40
N TRP A 66 -3.48 2.30 1.45
CA TRP A 66 -2.33 1.42 1.38
C TRP A 66 -1.53 1.52 0.07
N GLY A 67 -2.17 1.49 -1.07
CA GLY A 67 -1.55 1.54 -2.39
C GLY A 67 -2.05 2.73 -3.21
N LEU A 68 -1.16 3.32 -3.99
CA LEU A 68 -1.39 4.49 -4.82
C LEU A 68 -1.00 4.23 -6.27
N ALA A 69 -1.89 4.48 -7.22
CA ALA A 69 -1.54 4.54 -8.63
C ALA A 69 -1.96 5.88 -9.23
N LEU A 70 -1.07 6.48 -10.03
CA LEU A 70 -1.34 7.72 -10.75
C LEU A 70 -2.01 7.39 -12.08
N LEU A 71 -3.15 8.02 -12.37
CA LEU A 71 -3.88 7.82 -13.62
C LEU A 71 -3.31 8.74 -14.72
N PRO A 72 -3.14 8.26 -15.96
CA PRO A 72 -2.59 9.05 -17.05
C PRO A 72 -3.41 10.31 -17.40
N GLU A 73 -4.73 10.23 -17.23
CA GLU A 73 -5.66 11.32 -17.43
C GLU A 73 -5.70 12.34 -16.28
N GLY A 74 -4.92 12.09 -15.25
CA GLY A 74 -4.91 12.84 -13.99
C GLY A 74 -5.75 12.17 -12.89
N GLY A 75 -5.43 12.51 -11.64
CA GLY A 75 -6.00 11.86 -10.46
C GLY A 75 -5.33 10.54 -10.12
N PHE A 76 -5.98 9.75 -9.24
CA PHE A 76 -5.33 8.62 -8.60
C PHE A 76 -6.33 7.49 -8.34
N LEU A 77 -5.80 6.26 -8.27
CA LEU A 77 -6.44 5.14 -7.59
C LEU A 77 -5.79 4.97 -6.23
N VAL A 78 -6.61 4.77 -5.21
CA VAL A 78 -6.17 4.53 -3.83
C VAL A 78 -6.90 3.32 -3.29
N THR A 79 -6.15 2.36 -2.75
CA THR A 79 -6.71 1.24 -2.00
C THR A 79 -6.81 1.61 -0.53
N GLU A 80 -7.91 1.23 0.10
CA GLU A 80 -8.11 1.30 1.55
C GLU A 80 -8.10 -0.11 2.14
N ARG A 81 -7.40 -0.33 3.24
CA ARG A 81 -7.23 -1.67 3.85
C ARG A 81 -8.56 -2.36 4.18
N SER A 82 -9.60 -1.60 4.43
CA SER A 82 -10.97 -2.11 4.62
C SER A 82 -11.54 -2.89 3.43
N GLY A 83 -10.88 -2.83 2.26
CA GLY A 83 -11.29 -3.51 1.02
C GLY A 83 -11.92 -2.57 0.00
N GLN A 84 -11.76 -1.27 0.15
CA GLN A 84 -12.32 -0.28 -0.78
C GLN A 84 -11.24 0.21 -1.76
N LEU A 85 -11.63 0.34 -3.03
CA LEU A 85 -10.84 1.03 -4.06
C LEU A 85 -11.51 2.35 -4.39
N ARG A 86 -10.77 3.45 -4.29
CA ARG A 86 -11.25 4.81 -4.54
C ARG A 86 -10.58 5.44 -5.74
N ARG A 87 -11.34 6.25 -6.48
CA ARG A 87 -10.74 7.28 -7.33
C ARG A 87 -10.58 8.55 -6.51
N VAL A 88 -9.44 9.20 -6.64
CA VAL A 88 -9.22 10.55 -6.12
C VAL A 88 -8.97 11.45 -7.32
N GLY A 89 -9.81 12.45 -7.52
CA GLY A 89 -9.67 13.40 -8.61
C GLY A 89 -8.43 14.29 -8.46
N ALA A 90 -7.99 14.92 -9.53
CA ALA A 90 -6.93 15.92 -9.47
C ALA A 90 -7.27 17.13 -8.58
N ASP A 91 -8.56 17.35 -8.35
CA ASP A 91 -9.13 18.35 -7.43
C ASP A 91 -9.21 17.86 -5.97
N GLY A 92 -8.79 16.62 -5.70
CA GLY A 92 -8.84 15.99 -4.38
C GLY A 92 -10.19 15.35 -4.02
N ALA A 93 -11.18 15.37 -4.90
CA ALA A 93 -12.48 14.75 -4.67
C ALA A 93 -12.33 13.22 -4.59
N ILE A 94 -12.78 12.61 -3.48
CA ILE A 94 -12.78 11.17 -3.27
C ILE A 94 -14.12 10.59 -3.75
N SER A 95 -14.06 9.57 -4.63
CA SER A 95 -15.26 8.88 -5.14
C SER A 95 -15.94 8.02 -4.07
N ALA A 96 -17.17 7.57 -4.34
CA ALA A 96 -17.68 6.37 -3.72
C ALA A 96 -16.74 5.17 -4.01
N PRO A 97 -16.76 4.08 -3.19
CA PRO A 97 -15.99 2.88 -3.49
C PRO A 97 -16.36 2.28 -4.84
N LEU A 98 -15.36 1.88 -5.63
CA LEU A 98 -15.61 1.16 -6.87
C LEU A 98 -16.13 -0.25 -6.54
N ALA A 99 -17.16 -0.69 -7.27
CA ALA A 99 -17.68 -2.05 -7.14
C ALA A 99 -16.76 -3.09 -7.78
N GLY A 100 -16.95 -4.38 -7.47
CA GLY A 100 -16.22 -5.48 -8.10
C GLY A 100 -14.85 -5.80 -7.50
N VAL A 101 -14.44 -5.12 -6.42
CA VAL A 101 -13.20 -5.45 -5.69
C VAL A 101 -13.34 -6.85 -5.07
N PRO A 102 -12.29 -7.71 -5.14
CA PRO A 102 -12.30 -9.01 -4.47
C PRO A 102 -12.56 -8.90 -2.96
N LYS A 103 -13.16 -9.95 -2.38
CA LYS A 103 -13.32 -10.03 -0.91
C LYS A 103 -11.95 -10.12 -0.26
N VAL A 104 -11.72 -9.31 0.78
CA VAL A 104 -10.46 -9.24 1.50
C VAL A 104 -10.58 -9.74 2.95
N PHE A 105 -9.47 -10.20 3.51
CA PHE A 105 -9.27 -10.44 4.93
C PHE A 105 -8.72 -9.14 5.55
N ALA A 106 -9.60 -8.30 6.10
CA ALA A 106 -9.27 -6.95 6.57
C ALA A 106 -8.90 -6.92 8.06
N GLU A 107 -8.06 -7.86 8.53
CA GLU A 107 -7.60 -7.92 9.91
C GLU A 107 -6.10 -7.60 10.01
N GLY A 108 -5.71 -6.85 11.03
CA GLY A 108 -4.32 -6.48 11.32
C GLY A 108 -3.64 -5.78 10.14
N GLN A 109 -2.67 -6.45 9.51
CA GLN A 109 -1.95 -5.94 8.33
C GLN A 109 -2.59 -6.37 7.00
N GLY A 110 -3.64 -7.19 7.04
CA GLY A 110 -4.39 -7.62 5.86
C GLY A 110 -5.32 -6.53 5.31
N GLY A 111 -5.96 -6.82 4.18
CA GLY A 111 -6.89 -5.94 3.51
C GLY A 111 -6.70 -5.89 2.00
N LEU A 112 -7.22 -4.86 1.36
CA LEU A 112 -6.85 -4.48 0.00
C LEU A 112 -5.54 -3.69 0.08
N LEU A 113 -4.52 -4.12 -0.67
CA LEU A 113 -3.15 -3.68 -0.44
C LEU A 113 -2.63 -2.88 -1.65
N ASP A 114 -1.76 -3.41 -2.50
CA ASP A 114 -1.21 -2.61 -3.59
C ASP A 114 -2.17 -2.49 -4.80
N VAL A 115 -2.02 -1.41 -5.55
CA VAL A 115 -2.64 -1.20 -6.85
C VAL A 115 -1.61 -0.65 -7.81
N VAL A 116 -1.48 -1.30 -8.98
CA VAL A 116 -0.61 -0.82 -10.05
C VAL A 116 -1.34 -0.88 -11.39
N LEU A 117 -1.07 0.09 -12.26
CA LEU A 117 -1.57 0.09 -13.62
C LEU A 117 -0.75 -0.90 -14.46
N ALA A 118 -1.41 -1.68 -15.31
CA ALA A 118 -0.72 -2.54 -16.25
C ALA A 118 0.21 -1.73 -17.18
N PRO A 119 1.30 -2.31 -17.68
CA PRO A 119 2.19 -1.62 -18.63
C PRO A 119 1.48 -1.11 -19.90
N ASP A 120 0.39 -1.78 -20.29
CA ASP A 120 -0.46 -1.44 -21.43
C ASP A 120 -1.76 -0.71 -21.03
N PHE A 121 -1.82 -0.14 -19.82
CA PHE A 121 -3.03 0.46 -19.24
C PHE A 121 -3.74 1.45 -20.19
N ALA A 122 -3.00 2.26 -20.90
CA ALA A 122 -3.58 3.25 -21.81
C ALA A 122 -4.56 2.64 -22.83
N THR A 123 -4.34 1.38 -23.22
CA THR A 123 -5.19 0.65 -24.18
C THR A 123 -6.07 -0.38 -23.51
N SER A 124 -5.59 -1.06 -22.49
CA SER A 124 -6.29 -2.18 -21.84
C SER A 124 -7.18 -1.75 -20.67
N GLN A 125 -6.93 -0.59 -20.07
CA GLN A 125 -7.52 -0.13 -18.80
C GLN A 125 -7.33 -1.18 -17.68
N ARG A 126 -6.34 -2.08 -17.81
CA ARG A 126 -6.07 -3.14 -16.85
C ARG A 126 -5.30 -2.61 -15.65
N ILE A 127 -5.74 -3.05 -14.47
CA ILE A 127 -5.03 -2.84 -13.21
C ILE A 127 -4.70 -4.18 -12.57
N TYR A 128 -3.71 -4.19 -11.70
CA TYR A 128 -3.39 -5.31 -10.81
C TYR A 128 -3.65 -4.86 -9.37
N LEU A 129 -4.31 -5.72 -8.61
CA LEU A 129 -4.59 -5.53 -7.19
C LEU A 129 -3.96 -6.68 -6.42
N SER A 130 -3.20 -6.38 -5.38
CA SER A 130 -2.82 -7.36 -4.38
C SER A 130 -3.68 -7.20 -3.14
N TYR A 131 -3.98 -8.30 -2.47
CA TYR A 131 -4.85 -8.28 -1.30
C TYR A 131 -4.61 -9.51 -0.42
N ALA A 132 -5.01 -9.41 0.84
CA ALA A 132 -5.12 -10.57 1.72
C ALA A 132 -6.40 -11.32 1.38
N GLU A 133 -6.28 -12.48 0.71
CA GLU A 133 -7.42 -13.32 0.36
C GLU A 133 -7.80 -14.22 1.55
N PRO A 134 -9.05 -14.19 2.03
CA PRO A 134 -9.48 -15.10 3.08
C PRO A 134 -9.46 -16.56 2.60
N GLY A 135 -9.15 -17.46 3.50
CA GLY A 135 -9.27 -18.90 3.35
C GLY A 135 -10.24 -19.48 4.34
N ASP A 136 -10.26 -20.81 4.45
CA ASP A 136 -11.08 -21.53 5.42
C ASP A 136 -10.51 -21.39 6.83
N ASN A 137 -11.38 -21.49 7.85
CA ASN A 137 -11.00 -21.52 9.26
C ASN A 137 -10.13 -20.34 9.74
N GLY A 138 -10.36 -19.13 9.21
CA GLY A 138 -9.63 -17.93 9.60
C GLY A 138 -8.21 -17.82 9.04
N THR A 139 -7.86 -18.65 8.05
CA THR A 139 -6.61 -18.52 7.31
C THR A 139 -6.71 -17.40 6.28
N ALA A 140 -5.56 -16.87 5.87
CA ALA A 140 -5.45 -15.92 4.78
C ALA A 140 -4.09 -16.05 4.07
N GLY A 141 -4.00 -15.56 2.85
CA GLY A 141 -2.77 -15.49 2.09
C GLY A 141 -2.81 -14.33 1.12
N THR A 142 -1.65 -13.87 0.67
CA THR A 142 -1.59 -12.84 -0.36
C THR A 142 -2.09 -13.38 -1.69
N ALA A 143 -2.97 -12.66 -2.34
CA ALA A 143 -3.42 -12.95 -3.70
C ALA A 143 -3.23 -11.72 -4.59
N VAL A 144 -3.15 -11.97 -5.90
CA VAL A 144 -3.12 -10.92 -6.92
C VAL A 144 -4.22 -11.19 -7.94
N ALA A 145 -5.00 -10.15 -8.22
CA ALA A 145 -5.99 -10.16 -9.29
C ALA A 145 -5.70 -9.07 -10.32
N THR A 146 -6.01 -9.36 -11.57
CA THR A 146 -6.17 -8.35 -12.62
C THR A 146 -7.62 -7.97 -12.77
N ALA A 147 -7.89 -6.76 -13.21
CA ALA A 147 -9.24 -6.28 -13.51
C ALA A 147 -9.19 -5.19 -14.57
N THR A 148 -10.27 -5.00 -15.30
CA THR A 148 -10.48 -3.84 -16.16
C THR A 148 -11.14 -2.71 -15.35
N LEU A 149 -10.52 -1.53 -15.35
CA LEU A 149 -10.97 -0.35 -14.61
C LEU A 149 -12.08 0.38 -15.37
N GLY A 150 -13.32 0.28 -14.88
CA GLY A 150 -14.45 1.08 -15.36
C GLY A 150 -14.61 2.39 -14.58
N ALA A 151 -15.67 3.15 -14.88
CA ALA A 151 -15.97 4.41 -14.20
C ALA A 151 -16.25 4.19 -12.70
N ASP A 152 -17.17 3.28 -12.39
CA ASP A 152 -17.66 3.05 -11.01
C ASP A 152 -17.47 1.60 -10.53
N ALA A 153 -16.89 0.72 -11.38
CA ALA A 153 -16.72 -0.69 -11.08
C ALA A 153 -15.53 -1.29 -11.80
N LEU A 154 -14.99 -2.35 -11.21
CA LEU A 154 -14.06 -3.27 -11.84
C LEU A 154 -14.85 -4.34 -12.61
N THR A 155 -14.37 -4.68 -13.79
CA THR A 155 -14.89 -5.79 -14.60
C THR A 155 -13.78 -6.77 -14.93
N GLU A 156 -14.10 -7.94 -15.46
CA GLU A 156 -13.12 -8.98 -15.86
C GLU A 156 -12.14 -9.34 -14.75
N VAL A 157 -12.58 -9.34 -13.50
CA VAL A 157 -11.73 -9.63 -12.35
C VAL A 157 -11.25 -11.08 -12.42
N LYS A 158 -9.93 -11.28 -12.53
CA LYS A 158 -9.30 -12.60 -12.62
C LYS A 158 -8.18 -12.70 -11.59
N VAL A 159 -8.26 -13.67 -10.68
CA VAL A 159 -7.15 -13.98 -9.77
C VAL A 159 -6.07 -14.72 -10.55
N ILE A 160 -4.86 -14.18 -10.54
CA ILE A 160 -3.70 -14.71 -11.27
C ILE A 160 -2.65 -15.33 -10.35
N TYR A 161 -2.72 -15.07 -9.04
CA TYR A 161 -1.79 -15.59 -8.05
C TYR A 161 -2.46 -15.82 -6.70
N ARG A 162 -2.04 -16.87 -5.99
CA ARG A 162 -2.37 -17.13 -4.58
C ARG A 162 -1.16 -17.66 -3.83
N GLN A 163 -0.90 -17.08 -2.67
CA GLN A 163 0.06 -17.62 -1.71
C GLN A 163 -0.50 -18.88 -1.07
N GLU A 164 0.15 -20.00 -1.34
CA GLU A 164 -0.25 -21.30 -0.77
C GLU A 164 0.89 -21.92 0.07
N PRO A 165 0.53 -22.64 1.17
CA PRO A 165 -0.80 -22.72 1.77
C PRO A 165 -1.21 -21.37 2.40
N LYS A 166 -2.52 -21.10 2.55
CA LYS A 166 -2.99 -20.01 3.39
C LYS A 166 -2.74 -20.36 4.86
N LEU A 167 -2.34 -19.36 5.66
CA LEU A 167 -1.97 -19.55 7.06
C LEU A 167 -2.82 -18.64 7.97
N GLU A 168 -2.95 -19.04 9.23
CA GLU A 168 -3.60 -18.25 10.25
C GLU A 168 -2.78 -16.97 10.60
N GLY A 169 -3.46 -16.01 11.21
CA GLY A 169 -2.87 -14.79 11.74
C GLY A 169 -2.96 -13.59 10.80
N PRO A 170 -2.92 -12.38 11.38
CA PRO A 170 -3.23 -11.14 10.69
C PRO A 170 -1.99 -10.38 10.18
N ASN A 171 -0.79 -10.97 10.19
CA ASN A 171 0.46 -10.25 9.94
C ASN A 171 1.19 -10.74 8.68
N HIS A 172 2.12 -9.92 8.20
CA HIS A 172 3.15 -10.19 7.20
C HIS A 172 2.59 -10.73 5.87
N PHE A 173 1.89 -9.87 5.12
CA PHE A 173 1.37 -10.20 3.80
C PHE A 173 2.32 -9.80 2.65
N GLY A 174 3.31 -8.92 2.90
CA GLY A 174 4.14 -8.34 1.83
C GLY A 174 3.30 -7.50 0.88
N SER A 175 3.02 -8.03 -0.32
CA SER A 175 1.98 -7.57 -1.28
C SER A 175 2.38 -6.45 -2.24
N ARG A 176 3.62 -5.98 -2.28
CA ARG A 176 4.04 -5.01 -3.32
C ARG A 176 4.17 -5.68 -4.67
N LEU A 177 3.83 -4.92 -5.70
CA LEU A 177 3.89 -5.31 -7.10
C LEU A 177 4.87 -4.42 -7.86
N ALA A 178 5.72 -5.03 -8.70
CA ALA A 178 6.60 -4.29 -9.60
C ALA A 178 6.69 -4.99 -10.95
N PHE A 179 6.63 -4.24 -12.05
CA PHE A 179 6.84 -4.76 -13.40
C PHE A 179 8.29 -4.54 -13.83
N ASP A 180 8.90 -5.55 -14.46
CA ASP A 180 10.27 -5.47 -14.97
C ASP A 180 10.41 -4.79 -16.34
N GLY A 181 9.29 -4.46 -16.97
CA GLY A 181 9.26 -3.95 -18.33
C GLY A 181 9.57 -5.00 -19.41
N GLN A 182 9.76 -6.26 -19.04
CA GLN A 182 10.07 -7.38 -19.93
C GLN A 182 8.92 -8.42 -20.01
N GLY A 183 7.75 -8.07 -19.49
CA GLY A 183 6.57 -8.93 -19.52
C GLY A 183 6.32 -9.72 -18.23
N HIS A 184 7.01 -9.37 -17.15
CA HIS A 184 6.82 -10.02 -15.86
C HIS A 184 6.36 -9.06 -14.77
N VAL A 185 5.72 -9.65 -13.75
CA VAL A 185 5.37 -9.00 -12.49
C VAL A 185 6.06 -9.71 -11.34
N PHE A 186 6.74 -8.93 -10.50
CA PHE A 186 7.24 -9.38 -9.21
C PHE A 186 6.20 -9.11 -8.13
N ILE A 187 6.03 -10.08 -7.22
CA ILE A 187 5.05 -10.04 -6.13
C ILE A 187 5.77 -10.35 -4.83
N SER A 188 5.84 -9.39 -3.93
CA SER A 188 6.45 -9.58 -2.62
C SER A 188 5.52 -10.34 -1.67
N GLN A 189 6.07 -11.26 -0.88
CA GLN A 189 5.32 -12.09 0.06
C GLN A 189 5.89 -11.96 1.46
N GLY A 190 5.00 -11.88 2.46
CA GLY A 190 5.39 -12.04 3.86
C GLY A 190 5.31 -13.49 4.31
N GLU A 191 6.04 -13.84 5.38
CA GLU A 191 6.06 -15.20 5.93
C GLU A 191 4.88 -15.49 6.87
N ARG A 192 3.91 -14.57 6.94
CA ARG A 192 2.68 -14.70 7.73
C ARG A 192 2.92 -14.94 9.22
N ASN A 193 4.06 -14.45 9.74
CA ASN A 193 4.55 -14.68 11.09
C ASN A 193 4.84 -16.15 11.42
N HIS A 194 5.03 -16.99 10.38
CA HIS A 194 5.46 -18.39 10.47
C HIS A 194 6.90 -18.51 9.97
N ARG A 195 7.85 -17.98 10.73
CA ARG A 195 9.26 -17.76 10.38
C ARG A 195 9.93 -18.90 9.58
N PRO A 196 9.83 -20.20 9.98
CA PRO A 196 10.51 -21.28 9.26
C PRO A 196 10.08 -21.40 7.80
N THR A 197 8.85 -21.01 7.46
CA THR A 197 8.33 -21.13 6.08
C THR A 197 9.12 -20.32 5.06
N SER A 198 9.82 -19.25 5.48
CA SER A 198 10.69 -18.47 4.60
C SER A 198 11.79 -19.31 3.95
N GLN A 199 12.24 -20.38 4.62
CA GLN A 199 13.28 -21.29 4.14
C GLN A 199 12.74 -22.53 3.40
N GLU A 200 11.42 -22.78 3.46
CA GLU A 200 10.80 -23.94 2.84
C GLU A 200 10.40 -23.63 1.39
N LEU A 201 11.13 -24.15 0.40
CA LEU A 201 10.88 -23.89 -1.02
C LEU A 201 9.55 -24.44 -1.55
N GLY A 202 8.98 -25.45 -0.89
CA GLY A 202 7.65 -25.97 -1.21
C GLY A 202 6.48 -25.06 -0.83
N LYS A 203 6.76 -23.91 -0.15
CA LYS A 203 5.78 -22.92 0.32
C LYS A 203 6.08 -21.55 -0.24
N LEU A 204 5.05 -20.71 -0.32
CA LEU A 204 5.17 -19.35 -0.90
C LEU A 204 5.33 -18.23 0.14
N GLN A 205 5.33 -18.52 1.43
CA GLN A 205 5.53 -17.56 2.51
C GLN A 205 6.99 -17.11 2.58
N GLY A 206 7.21 -15.78 2.70
CA GLY A 206 8.55 -15.20 2.77
C GLY A 206 9.36 -15.37 1.48
N LYS A 207 8.68 -15.22 0.35
CA LYS A 207 9.24 -15.35 -1.00
C LYS A 207 9.01 -14.07 -1.81
N LEU A 208 9.93 -13.78 -2.68
CA LEU A 208 9.66 -12.96 -3.84
C LEU A 208 9.26 -13.87 -4.99
N VAL A 209 8.15 -13.58 -5.64
CA VAL A 209 7.58 -14.38 -6.73
C VAL A 209 7.70 -13.59 -8.03
N ARG A 210 8.01 -14.28 -9.14
CA ARG A 210 8.01 -13.70 -10.49
C ARG A 210 7.07 -14.51 -11.40
N LEU A 211 6.13 -13.80 -12.04
CA LEU A 211 5.16 -14.37 -12.98
C LEU A 211 5.13 -13.58 -14.29
N ASN A 212 4.66 -14.21 -15.34
CA ASN A 212 4.20 -13.50 -16.53
C ASN A 212 2.95 -12.65 -16.18
N LEU A 213 2.64 -11.64 -17.01
CA LEU A 213 1.51 -10.75 -16.76
C LEU A 213 0.14 -11.46 -16.73
N ASP A 214 0.01 -12.64 -17.30
CA ASP A 214 -1.20 -13.47 -17.26
C ASP A 214 -1.32 -14.40 -16.05
N GLY A 215 -0.26 -14.44 -15.21
CA GLY A 215 -0.14 -15.30 -14.02
C GLY A 215 0.55 -16.64 -14.28
N SER A 216 0.94 -16.95 -15.51
CA SER A 216 1.73 -18.15 -15.81
C SER A 216 3.17 -18.00 -15.28
N VAL A 217 3.82 -19.16 -15.04
CA VAL A 217 5.19 -19.17 -14.52
C VAL A 217 6.19 -19.06 -15.67
N PRO A 218 7.13 -18.08 -15.63
CA PRO A 218 8.21 -17.97 -16.60
C PRO A 218 9.12 -19.22 -16.58
N GLN A 219 9.51 -19.71 -17.76
CA GLN A 219 10.32 -20.93 -17.88
C GLN A 219 11.78 -20.73 -17.46
N ASP A 220 12.22 -19.50 -17.31
CA ASP A 220 13.56 -19.11 -16.85
C ASP A 220 13.60 -18.76 -15.35
N ASN A 221 12.55 -19.04 -14.59
CA ASN A 221 12.58 -18.92 -13.14
C ASN A 221 13.57 -19.93 -12.51
N PRO A 222 14.25 -19.56 -11.41
CA PRO A 222 15.39 -20.31 -10.89
C PRO A 222 15.07 -21.71 -10.36
N PHE A 223 13.80 -21.98 -10.03
CA PHE A 223 13.38 -23.26 -9.44
C PHE A 223 12.55 -24.13 -10.39
N ILE A 224 12.52 -23.81 -11.68
CA ILE A 224 11.86 -24.64 -12.69
C ILE A 224 12.46 -26.05 -12.69
N GLY A 225 11.61 -27.07 -12.68
CA GLY A 225 12.02 -28.48 -12.71
C GLY A 225 12.52 -29.04 -11.37
N GLN A 226 12.54 -28.27 -10.29
CA GLN A 226 12.85 -28.75 -8.95
C GLN A 226 11.60 -29.31 -8.27
N ALA A 227 11.57 -30.60 -7.96
CA ALA A 227 10.37 -31.31 -7.47
C ALA A 227 9.84 -30.77 -6.13
N ASP A 228 10.73 -30.31 -5.23
CA ASP A 228 10.38 -29.86 -3.88
C ASP A 228 10.33 -28.33 -3.76
N ALA A 229 10.35 -27.61 -4.89
CA ALA A 229 10.31 -26.16 -4.92
C ALA A 229 9.13 -25.64 -5.76
N ARG A 230 8.57 -24.52 -5.33
CA ARG A 230 7.53 -23.80 -6.08
C ARG A 230 8.20 -23.04 -7.23
N PRO A 231 7.81 -23.30 -8.48
CA PRO A 231 8.46 -22.71 -9.65
C PRO A 231 8.24 -21.19 -9.79
N GLU A 232 7.27 -20.64 -9.09
CA GLU A 232 6.98 -19.19 -9.04
C GLU A 232 8.07 -18.40 -8.32
N ILE A 233 8.87 -19.06 -7.46
CA ILE A 233 9.84 -18.40 -6.58
C ILE A 233 10.97 -17.77 -7.39
N TRP A 234 11.25 -16.48 -7.14
CA TRP A 234 12.42 -15.78 -7.61
C TRP A 234 13.56 -15.77 -6.57
N SER A 235 13.24 -15.38 -5.33
CA SER A 235 14.15 -15.43 -4.16
C SER A 235 13.39 -15.81 -2.91
N TYR A 236 14.10 -16.17 -1.83
CA TYR A 236 13.51 -16.66 -0.60
C TYR A 236 14.28 -16.22 0.64
N GLY A 237 13.78 -16.57 1.83
CA GLY A 237 14.40 -16.16 3.09
C GLY A 237 14.07 -14.72 3.45
N HIS A 238 12.91 -14.22 3.05
CA HIS A 238 12.38 -12.89 3.38
C HIS A 238 11.40 -12.96 4.55
N ARG A 239 11.28 -11.84 5.28
CA ARG A 239 10.34 -11.73 6.39
C ARG A 239 9.03 -11.05 5.97
N ASN A 240 9.07 -9.80 5.58
CA ASN A 240 7.87 -9.02 5.23
C ASN A 240 8.23 -7.82 4.36
N MET A 241 8.39 -8.08 3.09
CA MET A 241 8.75 -7.05 2.09
C MET A 241 7.61 -6.06 1.89
N GLN A 242 7.85 -4.77 2.13
CA GLN A 242 6.86 -3.70 2.08
C GLN A 242 7.11 -2.68 0.96
N GLY A 243 8.33 -2.58 0.46
CA GLY A 243 8.71 -1.78 -0.70
C GLY A 243 9.26 -2.68 -1.80
N LEU A 244 8.97 -2.34 -3.06
CA LEU A 244 9.48 -3.06 -4.24
C LEU A 244 9.54 -2.08 -5.41
N ALA A 245 10.71 -1.92 -6.02
CA ALA A 245 10.90 -1.03 -7.16
C ALA A 245 12.03 -1.50 -8.09
N ILE A 246 11.87 -1.27 -9.37
CA ILE A 246 12.96 -1.42 -10.35
C ILE A 246 13.71 -0.09 -10.42
N ASP A 247 15.02 -0.11 -10.27
CA ASP A 247 15.87 1.05 -10.51
C ASP A 247 15.87 1.37 -12.02
N PRO A 248 15.32 2.51 -12.45
CA PRO A 248 15.20 2.82 -13.87
C PRO A 248 16.54 3.07 -14.56
N ARG A 249 17.62 3.28 -13.79
CA ARG A 249 18.97 3.53 -14.30
C ARG A 249 19.71 2.23 -14.61
N THR A 250 19.44 1.17 -13.85
CA THR A 250 20.20 -0.10 -13.89
C THR A 250 19.36 -1.32 -14.24
N GLY A 251 18.03 -1.22 -14.16
CA GLY A 251 17.10 -2.34 -14.29
C GLY A 251 17.12 -3.31 -13.12
N LYS A 252 17.87 -3.04 -12.05
CA LYS A 252 17.94 -3.88 -10.85
C LYS A 252 16.67 -3.75 -10.03
N LEU A 253 16.19 -4.87 -9.52
CA LEU A 253 15.13 -4.92 -8.55
C LEU A 253 15.68 -4.60 -7.16
N TRP A 254 15.02 -3.68 -6.47
CA TRP A 254 15.26 -3.34 -5.07
C TRP A 254 14.02 -3.66 -4.27
N GLU A 255 14.21 -4.17 -3.08
CA GLU A 255 13.12 -4.35 -2.12
C GLU A 255 13.52 -3.82 -0.75
N SER A 256 12.52 -3.48 0.07
CA SER A 256 12.70 -3.15 1.48
C SER A 256 11.79 -3.98 2.35
N GLU A 257 12.30 -4.48 3.47
CA GLU A 257 11.53 -5.33 4.37
C GLU A 257 11.68 -4.96 5.84
N HIS A 258 10.67 -5.34 6.60
CA HIS A 258 10.67 -5.20 8.05
C HIS A 258 11.53 -6.26 8.71
N GLY A 259 12.49 -5.84 9.52
CA GLY A 259 13.05 -6.67 10.56
C GLY A 259 12.05 -6.94 11.69
N PRO A 260 12.42 -7.71 12.71
CA PRO A 260 11.63 -7.81 13.93
C PRO A 260 11.74 -6.52 14.78
N ARG A 261 12.26 -6.54 15.98
CA ARG A 261 12.61 -5.32 16.70
C ARG A 261 14.00 -4.88 16.31
N GLY A 262 14.11 -3.91 15.40
CA GLY A 262 15.35 -3.54 14.70
C GLY A 262 15.56 -4.36 13.43
N GLY A 263 16.52 -3.95 12.59
CA GLY A 263 16.94 -4.68 11.42
C GLY A 263 16.01 -4.60 10.23
N ASP A 264 15.30 -3.48 10.02
CA ASP A 264 14.71 -3.19 8.72
C ASP A 264 15.82 -3.04 7.70
N GLU A 265 15.59 -3.49 6.46
CA GLU A 265 16.66 -3.59 5.48
C GLU A 265 16.21 -3.31 4.05
N ILE A 266 17.19 -3.01 3.20
CA ILE A 266 17.07 -3.01 1.76
C ILE A 266 17.86 -4.19 1.21
N ASN A 267 17.29 -4.91 0.27
CA ASN A 267 17.95 -5.97 -0.48
C ASN A 267 17.87 -5.72 -2.00
N LEU A 268 18.76 -6.37 -2.75
CA LEU A 268 18.77 -6.43 -4.20
C LEU A 268 18.50 -7.88 -4.63
N PRO A 269 17.24 -8.29 -4.76
CA PRO A 269 16.88 -9.68 -4.98
C PRO A 269 17.43 -10.25 -6.28
N GLN A 270 18.20 -11.34 -6.17
CA GLN A 270 18.76 -12.10 -7.28
C GLN A 270 18.06 -13.45 -7.43
N PRO A 271 17.99 -14.02 -8.64
CA PRO A 271 17.33 -15.30 -8.87
C PRO A 271 17.97 -16.43 -8.05
N GLY A 272 17.14 -17.20 -7.35
CA GLY A 272 17.53 -18.37 -6.59
C GLY A 272 18.26 -18.09 -5.27
N ARG A 273 18.43 -16.83 -4.88
CA ARG A 273 19.18 -16.44 -3.68
C ARG A 273 18.34 -16.47 -2.42
N ASN A 274 19.01 -16.79 -1.29
CA ASN A 274 18.45 -16.86 0.05
C ASN A 274 18.87 -15.64 0.89
N TYR A 275 17.90 -14.83 1.30
CA TYR A 275 18.11 -13.59 2.09
C TYR A 275 18.11 -13.83 3.61
N GLY A 276 18.05 -15.09 4.00
CA GLY A 276 18.50 -15.57 5.31
C GLY A 276 17.50 -15.56 6.44
N TRP A 277 16.39 -14.82 6.37
CA TRP A 277 15.39 -14.86 7.44
C TRP A 277 14.80 -16.28 7.62
N PRO A 278 14.65 -16.81 8.85
CA PRO A 278 15.07 -16.25 10.15
C PRO A 278 16.45 -16.71 10.63
N ILE A 279 17.25 -17.36 9.78
CA ILE A 279 18.56 -17.93 10.12
C ILE A 279 19.60 -16.83 10.45
N ILE A 280 19.54 -15.71 9.73
CA ILE A 280 20.27 -14.49 10.03
C ILE A 280 19.30 -13.33 10.22
N THR A 281 19.64 -12.40 11.12
CA THR A 281 18.85 -11.18 11.35
C THR A 281 19.65 -10.14 12.12
N HIS A 282 19.40 -8.87 11.84
CA HIS A 282 19.94 -7.73 12.58
C HIS A 282 19.04 -7.28 13.74
N GLY A 283 17.85 -7.89 13.90
CA GLY A 283 16.91 -7.56 14.95
C GLY A 283 16.72 -8.68 15.99
N ILE A 284 15.90 -8.41 16.98
CA ILE A 284 15.53 -9.34 18.06
C ILE A 284 14.00 -9.43 18.18
N ASN A 285 13.48 -10.39 18.94
CA ASN A 285 12.05 -10.47 19.22
C ASN A 285 11.55 -9.19 19.92
N TYR A 286 10.27 -8.86 19.74
CA TYR A 286 9.62 -7.77 20.47
C TYR A 286 9.63 -7.95 21.99
N SER A 287 9.73 -9.20 22.48
CA SER A 287 9.97 -9.52 23.89
C SER A 287 11.34 -9.11 24.43
N GLY A 288 12.29 -8.73 23.54
CA GLY A 288 13.69 -8.46 23.88
C GLY A 288 14.60 -9.70 23.86
N LEU A 289 14.05 -10.88 23.62
CA LEU A 289 14.83 -12.12 23.49
C LEU A 289 15.37 -12.30 22.06
N PRO A 290 16.41 -13.07 21.84
CA PRO A 290 16.88 -13.44 20.50
C PRO A 290 15.78 -14.15 19.68
N ILE A 291 15.89 -14.10 18.36
CA ILE A 291 15.09 -14.95 17.46
C ILE A 291 15.62 -16.39 17.64
N PRO A 292 14.76 -17.37 17.97
CA PRO A 292 15.23 -18.73 18.29
C PRO A 292 15.99 -19.41 17.15
N GLU A 293 15.60 -19.13 15.91
CA GLU A 293 16.19 -19.71 14.70
C GLU A 293 17.49 -19.00 14.28
N ALA A 294 17.76 -17.81 14.83
CA ALA A 294 18.89 -16.98 14.40
C ALA A 294 20.24 -17.57 14.85
N GLN A 295 21.17 -17.67 13.91
CA GLN A 295 22.54 -18.13 14.12
C GLN A 295 23.55 -16.98 14.07
N GLY A 296 23.08 -15.74 13.92
CA GLY A 296 23.88 -14.53 13.85
C GLY A 296 23.32 -13.50 12.90
N ARG A 297 24.14 -12.52 12.56
CA ARG A 297 23.79 -11.47 11.58
C ARG A 297 24.19 -11.85 10.17
N GLU A 298 25.16 -12.74 10.01
CA GLU A 298 25.70 -13.21 8.74
C GLU A 298 25.97 -14.71 8.77
N LYS A 299 25.91 -15.36 7.62
CA LYS A 299 26.24 -16.77 7.43
C LYS A 299 26.62 -17.04 5.99
N ALA A 300 27.67 -17.83 5.77
CA ALA A 300 28.10 -18.23 4.44
C ALA A 300 26.95 -18.90 3.64
N GLY A 301 26.76 -18.48 2.40
CA GLY A 301 25.70 -18.98 1.51
C GLY A 301 24.36 -18.26 1.64
N LEU A 302 24.25 -17.28 2.53
CA LEU A 302 23.11 -16.39 2.66
C LEU A 302 23.49 -14.99 2.20
N GLU A 303 22.55 -14.32 1.52
CA GLU A 303 22.76 -12.94 1.07
C GLU A 303 22.69 -11.97 2.25
N GLN A 304 23.54 -10.97 2.22
CA GLN A 304 23.56 -9.91 3.24
C GLN A 304 22.70 -8.74 2.77
N PRO A 305 22.02 -8.03 3.70
CA PRO A 305 21.32 -6.80 3.37
C PRO A 305 22.24 -5.80 2.66
N TYR A 306 21.72 -5.16 1.64
CA TYR A 306 22.43 -4.06 0.97
C TYR A 306 22.55 -2.83 1.89
N HIS A 307 21.52 -2.58 2.69
CA HIS A 307 21.48 -1.57 3.73
C HIS A 307 20.61 -2.04 4.90
N VAL A 308 20.99 -1.72 6.14
CA VAL A 308 20.27 -2.13 7.34
C VAL A 308 20.14 -0.96 8.32
N TRP A 309 18.98 -0.84 8.95
CA TRP A 309 18.74 0.07 10.07
C TRP A 309 18.72 -0.69 11.38
N GLU A 310 19.66 -0.41 12.28
CA GLU A 310 19.68 -1.00 13.63
C GLU A 310 18.40 -0.68 14.43
N LYS A 311 17.84 0.52 14.25
CA LYS A 311 16.53 0.90 14.74
C LYS A 311 15.56 0.93 13.57
N SER A 312 14.61 0.03 13.54
CA SER A 312 13.62 -0.07 12.46
C SER A 312 12.81 1.20 12.29
N PRO A 313 12.85 1.87 11.14
CA PRO A 313 11.95 2.97 10.82
C PRO A 313 10.53 2.48 10.49
N GLY A 314 10.34 1.18 10.25
CA GLY A 314 9.10 0.59 9.76
C GLY A 314 8.89 0.92 8.29
N LEU A 315 9.79 0.43 7.44
CA LEU A 315 9.80 0.70 6.00
C LEU A 315 8.47 0.33 5.33
N SER A 316 8.09 1.07 4.29
CA SER A 316 6.83 0.84 3.57
C SER A 316 7.02 0.98 2.05
N GLY A 317 6.17 1.73 1.35
CA GLY A 317 6.32 1.95 -0.08
C GLY A 317 7.67 2.57 -0.45
N MET A 318 8.16 2.25 -1.65
CA MET A 318 9.47 2.64 -2.15
C MET A 318 9.37 3.11 -3.60
N ALA A 319 10.05 4.20 -3.95
CA ALA A 319 10.10 4.71 -5.32
C ALA A 319 11.43 5.39 -5.64
N PHE A 320 12.02 5.04 -6.77
CA PHE A 320 13.12 5.82 -7.34
C PHE A 320 12.59 7.12 -7.93
N TYR A 321 13.35 8.20 -7.75
CA TYR A 321 12.99 9.46 -8.38
C TYR A 321 13.26 9.40 -9.88
N THR A 322 12.20 9.64 -10.65
CA THR A 322 12.20 9.62 -12.12
C THR A 322 11.71 10.95 -12.70
N GLY A 323 11.80 12.03 -11.92
CA GLY A 323 11.35 13.35 -12.31
C GLY A 323 12.27 14.06 -13.32
N HIS A 324 12.17 15.38 -13.37
CA HIS A 324 12.86 16.18 -14.38
C HIS A 324 14.38 16.14 -14.24
N ALA A 325 15.08 16.13 -15.37
CA ALA A 325 16.52 16.31 -15.40
C ALA A 325 16.92 17.64 -14.73
N GLY A 326 17.96 17.60 -13.89
CA GLY A 326 18.40 18.77 -13.12
C GLY A 326 17.65 18.99 -11.79
N SER A 327 16.64 18.17 -11.47
CA SER A 327 16.00 18.21 -10.16
C SER A 327 17.01 17.93 -9.04
N PRO A 328 16.97 18.67 -7.91
CA PRO A 328 17.76 18.35 -6.73
C PRO A 328 17.52 16.94 -6.16
N TRP A 329 16.42 16.30 -6.54
CA TRP A 329 16.08 14.94 -6.14
C TRP A 329 16.56 13.84 -7.09
N ASN A 330 17.26 14.20 -8.17
CA ASN A 330 17.87 13.19 -9.03
C ASN A 330 18.77 12.24 -8.22
N ASP A 331 18.84 11.00 -8.65
CA ASP A 331 19.56 9.93 -7.95
C ASP A 331 19.10 9.73 -6.50
N SER A 332 17.81 9.90 -6.25
CA SER A 332 17.20 9.62 -4.93
C SER A 332 16.28 8.40 -4.99
N LEU A 333 16.28 7.66 -3.87
CA LEU A 333 15.31 6.63 -3.54
C LEU A 333 14.50 7.12 -2.35
N PHE A 334 13.18 7.14 -2.49
CA PHE A 334 12.25 7.51 -1.42
C PHE A 334 11.63 6.26 -0.81
N LEU A 335 11.54 6.21 0.54
CA LEU A 335 10.88 5.15 1.29
C LEU A 335 9.94 5.77 2.33
N GLY A 336 8.76 5.21 2.46
CA GLY A 336 7.87 5.55 3.57
C GLY A 336 8.35 4.93 4.88
N SER A 337 8.06 5.59 5.99
CA SER A 337 8.35 5.14 7.34
C SER A 337 7.10 5.18 8.19
N LEU A 338 6.68 4.01 8.69
CA LEU A 338 5.50 3.85 9.54
C LEU A 338 5.78 4.11 11.01
N ALA A 339 6.96 3.69 11.50
CA ALA A 339 7.32 3.79 12.91
C ALA A 339 7.91 5.15 13.25
N GLU A 340 8.76 5.71 12.39
CA GLU A 340 9.31 7.05 12.57
C GLU A 340 8.41 8.17 12.05
N ARG A 341 7.34 7.82 11.30
CA ARG A 341 6.31 8.75 10.83
C ARG A 341 6.86 9.85 9.92
N ASN A 342 7.67 9.46 8.95
CA ASN A 342 8.32 10.37 8.04
C ASN A 342 8.55 9.73 6.66
N LEU A 343 9.11 10.50 5.74
CA LEU A 343 9.57 10.04 4.44
C LEU A 343 11.11 10.04 4.45
N ILE A 344 11.70 8.89 4.16
CA ILE A 344 13.15 8.74 4.05
C ILE A 344 13.54 9.03 2.60
N ARG A 345 14.55 9.88 2.40
CA ARG A 345 15.21 10.08 1.12
C ARG A 345 16.66 9.59 1.21
N LEU A 346 17.00 8.62 0.41
CA LEU A 346 18.36 8.15 0.22
C LEU A 346 18.94 8.78 -1.04
N SER A 347 20.08 9.43 -0.95
CA SER A 347 20.83 9.88 -2.13
C SER A 347 21.76 8.77 -2.59
N LEU A 348 21.79 8.54 -3.91
CA LEU A 348 22.55 7.46 -4.52
C LEU A 348 23.68 8.00 -5.40
N LYS A 349 24.76 7.25 -5.46
CA LYS A 349 25.84 7.42 -6.46
C LYS A 349 26.10 6.06 -7.10
N GLY A 350 25.58 5.86 -8.31
CA GLY A 350 25.41 4.51 -8.82
C GLY A 350 24.45 3.76 -7.91
N ASP A 351 24.83 2.57 -7.45
CA ASP A 351 24.01 1.83 -6.46
C ASP A 351 24.30 2.26 -5.01
N ALA A 352 25.46 2.92 -4.74
CA ALA A 352 25.85 3.24 -3.37
C ALA A 352 24.96 4.31 -2.73
N ILE A 353 24.43 4.02 -1.54
CA ILE A 353 23.75 4.99 -0.67
C ILE A 353 24.82 5.90 -0.06
N VAL A 354 24.76 7.20 -0.37
CA VAL A 354 25.78 8.18 0.08
C VAL A 354 25.27 9.14 1.16
N SER A 355 23.97 9.30 1.28
CA SER A 355 23.37 10.07 2.38
C SER A 355 21.92 9.66 2.61
N GLU A 356 21.43 9.98 3.80
CA GLU A 356 20.07 9.73 4.24
C GLU A 356 19.48 10.98 4.88
N GLU A 357 18.22 11.27 4.56
CA GLU A 357 17.47 12.42 5.08
C GLU A 357 16.06 12.00 5.48
N ARG A 358 15.52 12.62 6.54
CA ARG A 358 14.14 12.48 7.00
C ARG A 358 13.33 13.71 6.62
N LEU A 359 12.33 13.53 5.78
CA LEU A 359 11.37 14.55 5.35
C LEU A 359 10.02 14.31 6.03
N LEU A 360 9.17 15.31 6.11
CA LEU A 360 7.81 15.24 6.67
C LEU A 360 7.75 14.97 8.19
N ASN A 361 8.83 15.17 8.94
CA ASN A 361 8.80 15.02 10.41
C ASN A 361 7.73 15.89 11.06
N GLU A 362 7.47 17.09 10.49
CA GLU A 362 6.49 18.04 11.00
C GLU A 362 5.04 17.65 10.73
N ILE A 363 4.82 16.71 9.81
CA ILE A 363 3.51 16.10 9.56
C ILE A 363 3.22 15.06 10.64
N GLY A 364 4.22 14.25 11.02
CA GLY A 364 4.14 13.30 12.12
C GLY A 364 3.15 12.16 11.90
N GLU A 365 2.82 11.84 10.63
CA GLU A 365 1.92 10.76 10.25
C GLU A 365 2.68 9.57 9.67
N ARG A 366 2.13 8.39 9.81
CA ARG A 366 2.70 7.15 9.27
C ARG A 366 2.69 7.20 7.74
N VAL A 367 3.84 7.17 7.09
CA VAL A 367 3.93 7.16 5.63
C VAL A 367 3.81 5.72 5.12
N ARG A 368 2.80 5.44 4.28
CA ARG A 368 2.48 4.10 3.79
C ARG A 368 2.95 3.83 2.38
N ASP A 369 2.74 4.75 1.47
CA ASP A 369 3.12 4.56 0.07
C ASP A 369 3.74 5.80 -0.51
N VAL A 370 4.61 5.60 -1.49
CA VAL A 370 5.38 6.65 -2.15
C VAL A 370 5.37 6.38 -3.64
N ARG A 371 5.02 7.36 -4.45
CA ARG A 371 5.09 7.31 -5.91
C ARG A 371 5.70 8.61 -6.44
N VAL A 372 6.35 8.53 -7.59
CA VAL A 372 6.86 9.69 -8.31
C VAL A 372 5.98 9.94 -9.54
N GLY A 373 5.48 11.15 -9.66
CA GLY A 373 4.64 11.55 -10.78
C GLY A 373 5.42 12.07 -11.98
N PRO A 374 4.77 12.09 -13.15
CA PRO A 374 5.37 12.62 -14.37
C PRO A 374 5.64 14.14 -14.29
N ASP A 375 5.01 14.83 -13.34
CA ASP A 375 5.25 16.24 -13.02
C ASP A 375 6.50 16.45 -12.13
N GLY A 376 7.23 15.39 -11.81
CA GLY A 376 8.40 15.41 -10.93
C GLY A 376 8.07 15.58 -9.45
N SER A 377 6.79 15.55 -9.07
CA SER A 377 6.39 15.54 -7.65
C SER A 377 6.46 14.14 -7.06
N VAL A 378 6.70 14.07 -5.76
CA VAL A 378 6.57 12.85 -4.96
C VAL A 378 5.19 12.85 -4.30
N TYR A 379 4.44 11.77 -4.49
CA TYR A 379 3.12 11.57 -3.91
C TYR A 379 3.20 10.54 -2.78
N VAL A 380 2.52 10.85 -1.68
CA VAL A 380 2.63 10.08 -0.44
C VAL A 380 1.26 9.80 0.13
N LEU A 381 1.01 8.56 0.55
CA LEU A 381 -0.15 8.19 1.37
C LEU A 381 0.24 8.09 2.84
N THR A 382 -0.62 8.57 3.72
CA THR A 382 -0.47 8.39 5.18
C THR A 382 -1.40 7.29 5.69
N ASP A 383 -0.90 6.40 6.56
CA ASP A 383 -1.63 5.25 7.13
C ASP A 383 -2.34 5.64 8.43
N GLU A 384 -3.39 6.43 8.30
CA GLU A 384 -4.22 6.90 9.42
C GLU A 384 -5.70 6.65 9.12
N ASN A 385 -6.58 6.69 10.15
CA ASN A 385 -8.04 6.60 9.97
C ASN A 385 -8.59 7.77 9.12
N ASP A 386 -7.91 8.91 9.18
CA ASP A 386 -8.16 10.11 8.38
C ASP A 386 -6.94 10.34 7.47
N GLY A 387 -6.63 9.31 6.69
CA GLY A 387 -5.46 9.27 5.84
C GLY A 387 -5.49 10.33 4.74
N LYS A 388 -4.28 10.74 4.33
CA LYS A 388 -4.07 11.82 3.37
C LYS A 388 -3.32 11.33 2.14
N LEU A 389 -3.62 11.97 1.01
CA LEU A 389 -2.77 11.99 -0.17
C LEU A 389 -2.02 13.34 -0.17
N LEU A 390 -0.71 13.28 -0.03
CA LEU A 390 0.18 14.44 -0.05
C LEU A 390 0.90 14.52 -1.39
N ARG A 391 1.14 15.75 -1.87
CA ARG A 391 2.03 16.05 -2.98
C ARG A 391 3.21 16.86 -2.47
N LEU A 392 4.41 16.42 -2.78
CA LEU A 392 5.65 17.11 -2.47
C LEU A 392 6.28 17.59 -3.78
N ALA A 393 6.43 18.89 -3.94
CA ALA A 393 7.22 19.43 -5.04
C ALA A 393 8.70 19.51 -4.62
N PRO A 394 9.65 19.18 -5.53
CA PRO A 394 11.08 19.29 -5.23
C PRO A 394 11.47 20.73 -4.89
N PRO A 395 12.59 20.92 -4.16
CA PRO A 395 13.17 22.23 -4.00
C PRO A 395 13.47 22.85 -5.35
N GLU A 396 13.43 24.20 -5.43
CA GLU A 396 13.91 24.88 -6.61
C GLU A 396 15.38 24.56 -6.86
N ALA A 397 15.73 24.30 -8.13
CA ALA A 397 17.13 24.13 -8.49
C ALA A 397 17.90 25.42 -8.16
N LYS A 398 19.02 25.30 -7.46
CA LYS A 398 19.90 26.45 -7.26
C LYS A 398 20.46 26.88 -8.61
N PRO A 399 20.45 28.19 -8.92
CA PRO A 399 20.95 28.71 -10.18
C PRO A 399 22.45 28.40 -10.40
#